data_b87703e392f7e8aecee273a4615c251b
#
_entry.id   b87703e392f7e8aecee273a4615c251b
#
_cell.length_a   1.000
_cell.length_b   1.000
_cell.length_c   1.000
_cell.angle_alpha   90.00
_cell.angle_beta   90.00
_cell.angle_gamma   90.00
#
_symmetry.space_group_name_H-M   'P 1'
#
loop_
_entity.id
_entity.type
_entity.pdbx_description
1 polymer ?
#
loop_
_entity_poly.entity_id
_entity_poly.type
_entity_poly.pdbx_seq_one_letter_code
_entity_poly.pdbx_strand_id
1 'polypeptide(L)'
;MNKILVINQDKSQGDSLADKLRTDGYEVAVVANEEEALQALQIPNKEAATDFIHHPDFVFGPFKLVFTKVQLLKDGIPIPLSYMECKLLMYLVIHREQIVSTCDLMRMVWGYGEAVSSGTIYTHVSWLRKKLKTPQHPGGYINTVRNMGYIFSESQ
;
A
#
# COMPACT_ATOMS: atom_id res chain seq x y z
N MET A 1 5.76 1.52 -24.75
CA MET A 1 5.34 2.89 -25.10
C MET A 1 5.31 3.71 -23.82
N ASN A 2 5.98 4.85 -23.82
CA ASN A 2 5.97 5.74 -22.66
C ASN A 2 4.74 6.64 -22.72
N LYS A 3 3.85 6.50 -21.72
CA LYS A 3 2.66 7.33 -21.57
C LYS A 3 3.00 8.51 -20.67
N ILE A 4 2.77 9.72 -21.17
CA ILE A 4 2.97 10.97 -20.41
C ILE A 4 1.61 11.51 -20.01
N LEU A 5 1.48 11.88 -18.75
CA LEU A 5 0.28 12.53 -18.23
C LEU A 5 0.57 14.00 -17.93
N VAL A 6 -0.20 14.89 -18.54
CA VAL A 6 -0.09 16.33 -18.31
C VAL A 6 -1.28 16.76 -17.46
N ILE A 7 -1.00 17.24 -16.24
CA ILE A 7 -2.02 17.79 -15.34
C ILE A 7 -2.00 19.30 -15.49
N ASN A 8 -3.07 19.88 -16.06
CA ASN A 8 -3.19 21.32 -16.17
C ASN A 8 -4.67 21.73 -16.06
N GLN A 9 -4.97 22.62 -15.11
CA GLN A 9 -6.32 23.17 -14.92
C GLN A 9 -6.79 24.01 -16.12
N ASP A 10 -5.84 24.60 -16.86
CA ASP A 10 -6.12 25.27 -18.13
C ASP A 10 -5.92 24.32 -19.30
N LYS A 11 -7.05 23.82 -19.82
CA LYS A 11 -7.09 22.82 -20.88
C LYS A 11 -6.38 23.28 -22.16
N SER A 12 -6.44 24.58 -22.48
CA SER A 12 -5.82 25.15 -23.68
C SER A 12 -4.29 25.12 -23.64
N GLN A 13 -3.70 25.34 -22.48
CA GLN A 13 -2.24 25.27 -22.29
C GLN A 13 -1.77 23.82 -22.22
N GLY A 14 -2.56 22.95 -21.61
CA GLY A 14 -2.29 21.51 -21.54
C GLY A 14 -2.27 20.86 -22.92
N ASP A 15 -3.22 21.20 -23.79
CA ASP A 15 -3.32 20.69 -25.16
C ASP A 15 -2.13 21.12 -26.04
N SER A 16 -1.67 22.37 -25.90
CA SER A 16 -0.49 22.88 -26.64
C SER A 16 0.80 22.12 -26.29
N LEU A 17 0.98 21.77 -25.02
CA LEU A 17 2.11 20.97 -24.58
C LEU A 17 1.97 19.50 -25.02
N ALA A 18 0.75 18.99 -24.95
CA ALA A 18 0.44 17.62 -25.36
C ALA A 18 0.72 17.38 -26.85
N ASP A 19 0.37 18.36 -27.70
CA ASP A 19 0.61 18.26 -29.16
C ASP A 19 2.09 18.23 -29.50
N LYS A 20 2.92 18.99 -28.80
CA LYS A 20 4.38 18.94 -28.96
C LYS A 20 4.93 17.56 -28.57
N LEU A 21 4.51 17.01 -27.45
CA LEU A 21 4.96 15.70 -26.97
C LEU A 21 4.45 14.56 -27.86
N ARG A 22 3.25 14.68 -28.44
CA ARG A 22 2.72 13.71 -29.41
C ARG A 22 3.53 13.71 -30.70
N THR A 23 4.00 14.89 -31.13
CA THR A 23 4.88 15.02 -32.30
C THR A 23 6.23 14.30 -32.08
N ASP A 24 6.70 14.26 -30.83
CA ASP A 24 7.92 13.54 -30.44
C ASP A 24 7.70 12.03 -30.21
N GLY A 25 6.48 11.52 -30.49
CA GLY A 25 6.18 10.08 -30.46
C GLY A 25 5.72 9.55 -29.09
N TYR A 26 5.31 10.44 -28.17
CA TYR A 26 4.78 10.02 -26.86
C TYR A 26 3.25 9.92 -26.89
N GLU A 27 2.71 8.94 -26.18
CA GLU A 27 1.27 8.90 -25.89
C GLU A 27 0.96 9.85 -24.74
N VAL A 28 0.20 10.93 -25.01
CA VAL A 28 -0.07 11.99 -24.02
C VAL A 28 -1.55 12.07 -23.70
N ALA A 29 -1.88 12.00 -22.41
CA ALA A 29 -3.20 12.29 -21.87
C ALA A 29 -3.15 13.62 -21.08
N VAL A 30 -4.09 14.52 -21.35
CA VAL A 30 -4.26 15.78 -20.62
C VAL A 30 -5.45 15.64 -19.68
N VAL A 31 -5.24 15.97 -18.42
CA VAL A 31 -6.26 15.89 -17.35
C VAL A 31 -6.29 17.19 -16.57
N ALA A 32 -7.45 17.55 -16.04
CA ALA A 32 -7.64 18.82 -15.36
C ALA A 32 -7.17 18.81 -13.90
N ASN A 33 -7.15 17.64 -13.27
CA ASN A 33 -6.82 17.49 -11.85
C ASN A 33 -6.18 16.12 -11.55
N GLU A 34 -5.73 15.97 -10.31
CA GLU A 34 -5.09 14.75 -9.82
C GLU A 34 -6.04 13.53 -9.84
N GLU A 35 -7.34 13.73 -9.61
CA GLU A 35 -8.33 12.64 -9.63
C GLU A 35 -8.50 12.05 -11.04
N GLU A 36 -8.63 12.91 -12.05
CA GLU A 36 -8.67 12.49 -13.45
C GLU A 36 -7.36 11.83 -13.88
N ALA A 37 -6.23 12.30 -13.35
CA ALA A 37 -4.91 11.70 -13.58
C ALA A 37 -4.85 10.26 -13.06
N LEU A 38 -5.32 10.02 -11.85
CA LEU A 38 -5.36 8.69 -11.24
C LEU A 38 -6.28 7.74 -12.00
N GLN A 39 -7.44 8.21 -12.47
CA GLN A 39 -8.34 7.44 -13.32
C GLN A 39 -7.71 7.11 -14.68
N ALA A 40 -7.06 8.08 -15.33
CA ALA A 40 -6.42 7.88 -16.64
C ALA A 40 -5.25 6.90 -16.61
N LEU A 41 -4.57 6.80 -15.46
CA LEU A 41 -3.49 5.84 -15.25
C LEU A 41 -3.99 4.47 -14.78
N GLN A 42 -5.30 4.29 -14.56
CA GLN A 42 -5.90 3.11 -13.92
C GLN A 42 -5.24 2.80 -12.57
N ILE A 43 -4.74 3.83 -11.91
CA ILE A 43 -4.22 3.74 -10.56
C ILE A 43 -5.43 3.66 -9.64
N PRO A 44 -5.56 2.64 -8.78
CA PRO A 44 -6.62 2.62 -7.80
C PRO A 44 -6.52 3.89 -6.96
N ASN A 45 -7.62 4.63 -6.92
CA ASN A 45 -7.73 5.97 -6.34
C ASN A 45 -7.15 5.99 -4.92
N LYS A 46 -6.69 7.17 -4.48
CA LYS A 46 -6.26 7.45 -3.10
C LYS A 46 -7.32 7.03 -2.05
N GLU A 47 -8.57 6.86 -2.47
CA GLU A 47 -9.65 6.27 -1.69
C GLU A 47 -9.38 4.81 -1.30
N ALA A 48 -8.60 4.04 -2.06
CA ALA A 48 -8.16 2.70 -1.66
C ALA A 48 -7.29 2.71 -0.38
N ALA A 49 -6.64 3.84 -0.08
CA ALA A 49 -5.92 4.02 1.18
C ALA A 49 -6.86 4.37 2.36
N THR A 50 -8.07 4.85 2.07
CA THR A 50 -9.10 5.19 3.07
C THR A 50 -10.02 4.00 3.35
N ASP A 51 -10.01 3.01 2.46
CA ASP A 51 -10.87 1.82 2.56
C ASP A 51 -10.49 0.89 3.73
N PHE A 52 -9.28 1.06 4.27
CA PHE A 52 -8.87 0.32 5.48
C PHE A 52 -9.78 0.58 6.68
N ILE A 53 -10.32 1.79 6.81
CA ILE A 53 -11.12 2.19 7.97
C ILE A 53 -12.50 1.50 7.99
N HIS A 54 -12.98 1.05 6.85
CA HIS A 54 -14.29 0.40 6.71
C HIS A 54 -14.24 -1.12 6.91
N HIS A 55 -13.05 -1.70 7.08
CA HIS A 55 -12.94 -3.12 7.39
C HIS A 55 -13.34 -3.41 8.84
N PRO A 56 -14.01 -4.55 9.10
CA PRO A 56 -14.28 -4.99 10.45
C PRO A 56 -12.98 -5.31 11.20
N ASP A 57 -12.99 -5.10 12.51
CA ASP A 57 -11.88 -5.49 13.37
C ASP A 57 -11.50 -6.95 13.14
N PHE A 58 -10.21 -7.22 13.11
CA PHE A 58 -9.68 -8.56 12.86
C PHE A 58 -8.93 -9.10 14.09
N VAL A 59 -9.28 -10.32 14.49
CA VAL A 59 -8.66 -10.99 15.65
C VAL A 59 -7.84 -12.18 15.17
N PHE A 60 -6.60 -12.26 15.60
CA PHE A 60 -5.70 -13.37 15.30
C PHE A 60 -4.78 -13.67 16.49
N GLY A 61 -4.79 -14.89 16.98
CA GLY A 61 -4.11 -15.25 18.22
C GLY A 61 -4.48 -14.31 19.38
N PRO A 62 -3.51 -13.75 20.13
CA PRO A 62 -3.78 -12.78 21.18
C PRO A 62 -3.97 -11.34 20.67
N PHE A 63 -3.95 -11.14 19.36
CA PHE A 63 -3.99 -9.79 18.75
C PHE A 63 -5.37 -9.43 18.22
N LYS A 64 -5.70 -8.15 18.36
CA LYS A 64 -6.87 -7.52 17.73
C LYS A 64 -6.43 -6.29 16.95
N LEU A 65 -6.64 -6.31 15.65
CA LEU A 65 -6.41 -5.17 14.77
C LEU A 65 -7.70 -4.36 14.64
N VAL A 66 -7.69 -3.12 15.15
CA VAL A 66 -8.82 -2.21 15.13
C VAL A 66 -8.63 -1.24 13.96
N PHE A 67 -9.33 -1.49 12.86
CA PHE A 67 -9.17 -0.73 11.62
C PHE A 67 -9.58 0.73 11.78
N THR A 68 -10.71 1.01 12.43
CA THR A 68 -11.22 2.37 12.65
C THR A 68 -10.29 3.25 13.48
N LYS A 69 -9.47 2.65 14.35
CA LYS A 69 -8.52 3.37 15.22
C LYS A 69 -7.07 3.27 14.74
N VAL A 70 -6.81 2.52 13.65
CA VAL A 70 -5.45 2.25 13.15
C VAL A 70 -4.56 1.74 14.29
N GLN A 71 -5.03 0.74 15.03
CA GLN A 71 -4.43 0.30 16.28
C GLN A 71 -4.37 -1.24 16.38
N LEU A 72 -3.26 -1.74 16.90
CA LEU A 72 -3.11 -3.15 17.27
C LEU A 72 -3.16 -3.29 18.79
N LEU A 73 -3.97 -4.23 19.25
CA LEU A 73 -4.06 -4.61 20.66
C LEU A 73 -3.50 -6.03 20.83
N LYS A 74 -2.83 -6.29 21.94
CA LYS A 74 -2.48 -7.64 22.40
C LYS A 74 -3.10 -7.87 23.78
N ASP A 75 -3.95 -8.87 23.91
CA ASP A 75 -4.69 -9.16 25.15
C ASP A 75 -5.42 -7.90 25.69
N GLY A 76 -5.94 -7.06 24.79
CA GLY A 76 -6.61 -5.80 25.10
C GLY A 76 -5.69 -4.61 25.34
N ILE A 77 -4.37 -4.80 25.38
CA ILE A 77 -3.37 -3.75 25.61
C ILE A 77 -2.84 -3.21 24.29
N PRO A 78 -2.83 -1.88 24.06
CA PRO A 78 -2.28 -1.31 22.84
C PRO A 78 -0.79 -1.61 22.65
N ILE A 79 -0.43 -2.08 21.45
CA ILE A 79 0.96 -2.22 21.03
C ILE A 79 1.36 -0.95 20.27
N PRO A 80 2.49 -0.31 20.63
CA PRO A 80 2.97 0.86 19.90
C PRO A 80 3.44 0.45 18.50
N LEU A 81 2.70 0.88 17.47
CA LEU A 81 3.06 0.78 16.07
C LEU A 81 3.19 2.19 15.49
N SER A 82 4.15 2.39 14.61
CA SER A 82 4.13 3.57 13.75
C SER A 82 2.94 3.48 12.78
N TYR A 83 2.53 4.63 12.25
CA TYR A 83 1.45 4.67 11.25
C TYR A 83 1.72 3.73 10.06
N MET A 84 2.96 3.72 9.56
CA MET A 84 3.34 2.87 8.43
C MET A 84 3.37 1.38 8.79
N GLU A 85 3.81 1.00 9.99
CA GLU A 85 3.72 -0.38 10.47
C GLU A 85 2.27 -0.85 10.55
N CYS A 86 1.38 0.00 11.07
CA CYS A 86 -0.03 -0.32 11.18
C CYS A 86 -0.68 -0.46 9.80
N LYS A 87 -0.42 0.48 8.90
CA LYS A 87 -0.93 0.47 7.53
C LYS A 87 -0.46 -0.76 6.75
N LEU A 88 0.83 -1.14 6.89
CA LEU A 88 1.39 -2.35 6.29
C LEU A 88 0.70 -3.61 6.82
N LEU A 89 0.52 -3.70 8.14
CA LEU A 89 -0.17 -4.83 8.76
C LEU A 89 -1.63 -4.92 8.30
N MET A 90 -2.35 -3.81 8.27
CA MET A 90 -3.73 -3.75 7.81
C MET A 90 -3.86 -4.25 6.37
N TYR A 91 -2.98 -3.79 5.49
CA TYR A 91 -2.97 -4.21 4.09
C TYR A 91 -2.72 -5.72 3.94
N LEU A 92 -1.75 -6.26 4.67
CA LEU A 92 -1.46 -7.68 4.65
C LEU A 92 -2.59 -8.53 5.24
N VAL A 93 -3.28 -8.05 6.29
CA VAL A 93 -4.43 -8.73 6.91
C VAL A 93 -5.64 -8.75 5.97
N ILE A 94 -5.90 -7.67 5.24
CA ILE A 94 -6.97 -7.62 4.23
C ILE A 94 -6.74 -8.66 3.13
N HIS A 95 -5.46 -8.84 2.74
CA HIS A 95 -5.03 -9.82 1.73
C HIS A 95 -4.49 -11.12 2.35
N ARG A 96 -4.97 -11.47 3.56
CA ARG A 96 -4.50 -12.69 4.24
C ARG A 96 -4.64 -13.93 3.37
N GLU A 97 -3.74 -14.87 3.57
CA GLU A 97 -3.61 -16.11 2.78
C GLU A 97 -3.32 -15.87 1.28
N GLN A 98 -2.98 -14.63 0.90
CA GLN A 98 -2.56 -14.28 -0.46
C GLN A 98 -1.14 -13.72 -0.43
N ILE A 99 -0.40 -13.99 -1.50
CA ILE A 99 0.94 -13.41 -1.67
C ILE A 99 0.80 -11.99 -2.16
N VAL A 100 1.30 -11.05 -1.37
CA VAL A 100 1.35 -9.62 -1.74
C VAL A 100 2.76 -9.29 -2.21
N SER A 101 2.88 -8.84 -3.45
CA SER A 101 4.18 -8.50 -4.01
C SER A 101 4.81 -7.28 -3.31
N THR A 102 6.13 -7.23 -3.31
CA THR A 102 6.86 -6.06 -2.78
C THR A 102 6.49 -4.77 -3.53
N CYS A 103 6.24 -4.89 -4.84
CA CYS A 103 5.81 -3.77 -5.67
C CYS A 103 4.43 -3.25 -5.26
N ASP A 104 3.47 -4.16 -4.98
CA ASP A 104 2.16 -3.76 -4.50
C ASP A 104 2.23 -3.11 -3.11
N LEU A 105 3.06 -3.63 -2.23
CA LEU A 105 3.29 -3.01 -0.92
C LEU A 105 3.86 -1.61 -1.05
N MET A 106 4.88 -1.40 -1.90
CA MET A 106 5.41 -0.06 -2.16
C MET A 106 4.33 0.90 -2.64
N ARG A 107 3.52 0.45 -3.57
CA ARG A 107 2.49 1.25 -4.22
C ARG A 107 1.32 1.57 -3.28
N MET A 108 0.79 0.54 -2.62
CA MET A 108 -0.47 0.64 -1.87
C MET A 108 -0.28 1.13 -0.43
N VAL A 109 0.87 0.84 0.18
CA VAL A 109 1.16 1.23 1.56
C VAL A 109 1.90 2.57 1.62
N TRP A 110 2.93 2.76 0.77
CA TRP A 110 3.74 3.99 0.76
C TRP A 110 3.26 5.03 -0.25
N GLY A 111 2.60 4.62 -1.32
CA GLY A 111 2.14 5.50 -2.39
C GLY A 111 3.18 5.73 -3.49
N TYR A 112 2.73 6.33 -4.59
CA TYR A 112 3.57 6.51 -5.79
C TYR A 112 4.61 7.63 -5.68
N GLY A 113 4.46 8.54 -4.71
CA GLY A 113 5.31 9.73 -4.57
C GLY A 113 6.58 9.53 -3.75
N GLU A 114 6.74 8.40 -3.09
CA GLU A 114 7.90 8.13 -2.25
C GLU A 114 8.87 7.17 -2.94
N ALA A 115 10.15 7.54 -2.99
CA ALA A 115 11.23 6.68 -3.43
C ALA A 115 11.52 5.62 -2.36
N VAL A 116 10.62 4.66 -2.20
CA VAL A 116 10.74 3.59 -1.21
C VAL A 116 11.51 2.43 -1.81
N SER A 117 12.55 2.01 -1.11
CA SER A 117 13.29 0.81 -1.48
C SER A 117 12.67 -0.46 -0.89
N SER A 118 12.94 -1.60 -1.50
CA SER A 118 12.59 -2.91 -0.93
C SER A 118 13.17 -3.12 0.48
N GLY A 119 14.31 -2.50 0.78
CA GLY A 119 14.93 -2.50 2.11
C GLY A 119 14.05 -1.84 3.18
N THR A 120 13.31 -0.79 2.83
CA THR A 120 12.36 -0.14 3.75
C THR A 120 11.23 -1.10 4.13
N ILE A 121 10.67 -1.82 3.17
CA ILE A 121 9.62 -2.82 3.43
C ILE A 121 10.17 -3.93 4.33
N TYR A 122 11.34 -4.46 3.99
CA TYR A 122 12.01 -5.51 4.79
C TYR A 122 12.17 -5.07 6.26
N THR A 123 12.60 -3.84 6.49
CA THR A 123 12.78 -3.28 7.82
C THR A 123 11.46 -3.23 8.61
N HIS A 124 10.38 -2.71 8.00
CA HIS A 124 9.06 -2.64 8.63
C HIS A 124 8.47 -4.02 8.89
N VAL A 125 8.61 -4.95 7.96
CA VAL A 125 8.20 -6.36 8.16
C VAL A 125 8.98 -6.99 9.32
N SER A 126 10.29 -6.73 9.43
CA SER A 126 11.11 -7.23 10.53
C SER A 126 10.65 -6.70 11.89
N TRP A 127 10.30 -5.39 11.97
CA TRP A 127 9.78 -4.78 13.19
C TRP A 127 8.41 -5.36 13.56
N LEU A 128 7.50 -5.49 12.60
CA LEU A 128 6.19 -6.11 12.80
C LEU A 128 6.32 -7.55 13.30
N ARG A 129 7.17 -8.36 12.68
CA ARG A 129 7.41 -9.74 13.13
C ARG A 129 7.85 -9.81 14.59
N LYS A 130 8.75 -8.91 15.03
CA LYS A 130 9.18 -8.86 16.44
C LYS A 130 8.02 -8.57 17.38
N LYS A 131 7.11 -7.66 17.00
CA LYS A 131 5.95 -7.27 17.80
C LYS A 131 4.82 -8.32 17.79
N LEU A 132 4.72 -9.09 16.69
CA LEU A 132 3.70 -10.13 16.50
C LEU A 132 4.12 -11.52 16.98
N LYS A 133 5.28 -11.67 17.60
CA LYS A 133 5.74 -12.95 18.12
C LYS A 133 4.87 -13.47 19.27
N THR A 134 4.54 -14.75 19.19
CA THR A 134 3.91 -15.50 20.27
C THR A 134 4.63 -16.84 20.45
N PRO A 135 4.45 -17.57 21.56
CA PRO A 135 4.99 -18.92 21.71
C PRO A 135 4.54 -19.88 20.61
N GLN A 136 3.30 -19.71 20.12
CA GLN A 136 2.72 -20.51 19.05
C GLN A 136 3.21 -20.08 17.66
N HIS A 137 3.57 -18.79 17.49
CA HIS A 137 4.06 -18.21 16.24
C HIS A 137 5.38 -17.47 16.49
N PRO A 138 6.51 -18.19 16.68
CA PRO A 138 7.81 -17.59 16.99
C PRO A 138 8.38 -16.73 15.85
N GLY A 139 7.94 -16.97 14.61
CA GLY A 139 8.26 -16.16 13.43
C GLY A 139 7.32 -14.97 13.20
N GLY A 140 6.24 -14.84 13.99
CA GLY A 140 5.13 -13.93 13.73
C GLY A 140 4.17 -14.51 12.67
N TYR A 141 3.26 -13.69 12.19
CA TYR A 141 2.20 -14.07 11.24
C TYR A 141 2.51 -13.67 9.80
N ILE A 142 3.63 -12.99 9.56
CA ILE A 142 4.04 -12.53 8.24
C ILE A 142 5.17 -13.40 7.73
N ASN A 143 4.94 -14.13 6.65
CA ASN A 143 5.91 -15.02 6.04
C ASN A 143 6.48 -14.41 4.75
N THR A 144 7.75 -14.64 4.46
CA THR A 144 8.37 -14.26 3.20
C THR A 144 8.20 -15.38 2.18
N VAL A 145 7.65 -15.04 1.03
CA VAL A 145 7.66 -15.93 -0.14
C VAL A 145 8.78 -15.46 -1.06
N ARG A 146 9.83 -16.29 -1.13
CA ARG A 146 11.08 -15.95 -1.84
C ARG A 146 10.78 -15.50 -3.28
N ASN A 147 11.36 -14.36 -3.67
CA ASN A 147 11.21 -13.72 -4.98
C ASN A 147 9.78 -13.27 -5.36
N MET A 148 8.79 -13.41 -4.47
CA MET A 148 7.41 -13.02 -4.74
C MET A 148 6.94 -11.88 -3.83
N GLY A 149 7.16 -11.97 -2.52
CA GLY A 149 6.70 -10.95 -1.57
C GLY A 149 6.44 -11.51 -0.19
N TYR A 150 5.33 -11.10 0.38
CA TYR A 150 4.94 -11.45 1.75
C TYR A 150 3.50 -11.99 1.79
N ILE A 151 3.25 -12.85 2.75
CA ILE A 151 1.92 -13.40 3.03
C ILE A 151 1.65 -13.29 4.53
N PHE A 152 0.45 -12.85 4.89
CA PHE A 152 -0.06 -12.95 6.25
C PHE A 152 -0.83 -14.26 6.37
N SER A 153 -0.44 -15.11 7.32
CA SER A 153 -1.10 -16.38 7.56
C SER A 153 -1.22 -16.67 9.04
N GLU A 154 -2.36 -17.19 9.45
CA GLU A 154 -2.62 -17.67 10.82
C GLU A 154 -2.16 -19.11 11.00
N SER A 155 -1.97 -19.83 9.92
CA SER A 155 -1.46 -21.21 9.90
C SER A 155 0.04 -21.21 9.62
N GLN A 156 0.79 -22.01 10.35
CA GLN A 156 2.18 -22.36 10.04
C GLN A 156 2.24 -23.76 9.49
#